data_bb849d9fb7402aa6ea02808f0f69616e
#
_entry.id   bb849d9fb7402aa6ea02808f0f69616e
#
_cell.length_a   1.000
_cell.length_b   1.000
_cell.length_c   1.000
_cell.angle_alpha   90.00
_cell.angle_beta   90.00
_cell.angle_gamma   90.00
#
_symmetry.space_group_name_H-M   'P 1'
#
loop_
_entity.id
_entity.type
_entity.pdbx_description
1 polymer ?
#
loop_
_entity_poly.entity_id
_entity_poly.type
_entity_poly.pdbx_seq_one_letter_code
_entity_poly.pdbx_strand_id
1 'polypeptide(L)'
;EDRILVAVSGGKDSLALWDMLIELGYRADGLYIGLGIGEYSEESHRITAEFADTRGLTLHTVDLRTEHGFDIPTAARATRRVPCSACGLSKRHIFDRETRRHGYDVLATGHNLDDEAAVLLGNTIRWDVDYLSRQSPVLPERHGFPRKVKPLIRLTEREMAAWCVVRGIDYVVEECPMAIGNRHAGLKETLNAMDERSPGTKASFY
;
A
#
# COMPACT_ATOMS: atom_id res chain seq x y z
N GLU A 1 -17.76 8.28 -14.49
CA GLU A 1 -17.10 7.21 -13.70
C GLU A 1 -15.67 7.62 -13.42
N ASP A 2 -15.22 7.52 -12.15
CA ASP A 2 -13.85 7.87 -11.79
C ASP A 2 -12.84 6.92 -12.45
N ARG A 3 -11.73 7.45 -12.95
CA ARG A 3 -10.57 6.68 -13.36
C ARG A 3 -9.68 6.45 -12.14
N ILE A 4 -9.40 5.21 -11.81
CA ILE A 4 -8.70 4.83 -10.59
C ILE A 4 -7.26 4.42 -10.91
N LEU A 5 -6.29 4.98 -10.18
CA LEU A 5 -4.93 4.49 -10.16
C LEU A 5 -4.71 3.69 -8.87
N VAL A 6 -4.30 2.44 -9.00
CA VAL A 6 -4.03 1.55 -7.86
C VAL A 6 -2.53 1.53 -7.56
N ALA A 7 -2.17 1.88 -6.35
CA ALA A 7 -0.79 1.73 -5.89
C ALA A 7 -0.45 0.26 -5.68
N VAL A 8 0.32 -0.34 -6.57
CA VAL A 8 0.68 -1.76 -6.52
C VAL A 8 2.14 -1.96 -6.10
N SER A 9 2.40 -3.01 -5.35
CA SER A 9 3.73 -3.32 -4.82
C SER A 9 4.13 -4.79 -5.02
N GLY A 10 3.32 -5.56 -5.73
CA GLY A 10 3.50 -7.02 -5.84
C GLY A 10 3.06 -7.82 -4.62
N GLY A 11 2.71 -7.16 -3.52
CA GLY A 11 2.18 -7.81 -2.33
C GLY A 11 0.67 -8.09 -2.43
N LYS A 12 0.22 -9.11 -1.67
CA LYS A 12 -1.16 -9.62 -1.66
C LYS A 12 -2.25 -8.55 -1.59
N ASP A 13 -2.09 -7.58 -0.69
CA ASP A 13 -3.13 -6.58 -0.42
C ASP A 13 -3.35 -5.66 -1.63
N SER A 14 -2.27 -5.25 -2.30
CA SER A 14 -2.34 -4.37 -3.45
C SER A 14 -2.86 -5.07 -4.70
N LEU A 15 -2.49 -6.34 -4.92
CA LEU A 15 -2.97 -7.13 -6.05
C LEU A 15 -4.42 -7.58 -5.85
N ALA A 16 -4.80 -7.99 -4.62
CA ALA A 16 -6.18 -8.28 -4.26
C ALA A 16 -7.08 -7.05 -4.47
N LEU A 17 -6.65 -5.86 -4.03
CA LEU A 17 -7.39 -4.63 -4.28
C LEU A 17 -7.60 -4.39 -5.77
N TRP A 18 -6.56 -4.54 -6.57
CA TRP A 18 -6.65 -4.30 -8.01
C TRP A 18 -7.59 -5.30 -8.68
N ASP A 19 -7.47 -6.59 -8.36
CA ASP A 19 -8.37 -7.64 -8.85
C ASP A 19 -9.84 -7.37 -8.46
N MET A 20 -10.09 -7.04 -7.19
CA MET A 20 -11.43 -6.71 -6.71
C MET A 20 -12.05 -5.51 -7.45
N LEU A 21 -11.28 -4.46 -7.70
CA LEU A 21 -11.79 -3.29 -8.43
C LEU A 21 -12.18 -3.66 -9.87
N ILE A 22 -11.38 -4.48 -10.55
CA ILE A 22 -11.70 -4.96 -11.90
C ILE A 22 -12.94 -5.86 -11.89
N GLU A 23 -13.04 -6.80 -10.96
CA GLU A 23 -14.22 -7.68 -10.81
C GLU A 23 -15.51 -6.89 -10.56
N LEU A 24 -15.40 -5.78 -9.83
CA LEU A 24 -16.53 -4.86 -9.59
C LEU A 24 -16.84 -3.94 -10.78
N GLY A 25 -16.10 -4.04 -11.88
CA GLY A 25 -16.32 -3.29 -13.11
C GLY A 25 -15.73 -1.87 -13.13
N TYR A 26 -14.85 -1.54 -12.17
CA TYR A 26 -14.16 -0.25 -12.20
C TYR A 26 -13.05 -0.20 -13.24
N ARG A 27 -12.82 0.99 -13.79
CA ARG A 27 -11.65 1.28 -14.64
C ARG A 27 -10.46 1.61 -13.73
N ALA A 28 -9.60 0.63 -13.50
CA ALA A 28 -8.48 0.74 -12.59
C ALA A 28 -7.18 0.27 -13.25
N ASP A 29 -6.21 1.17 -13.34
CA ASP A 29 -4.86 0.92 -13.83
C ASP A 29 -3.89 0.87 -12.65
N GLY A 30 -2.77 0.13 -12.80
CA GLY A 30 -1.76 -0.02 -11.76
C GLY A 30 -0.66 1.03 -11.83
N LEU A 31 -0.09 1.40 -10.67
CA LEU A 31 1.16 2.13 -10.58
C LEU A 31 2.14 1.39 -9.67
N TYR A 32 3.22 0.90 -10.26
CA TYR A 32 4.34 0.29 -9.56
C TYR A 32 5.49 1.28 -9.41
N ILE A 33 6.17 1.25 -8.25
CA ILE A 33 7.37 2.06 -8.01
C ILE A 33 8.53 1.12 -7.68
N GLY A 34 9.52 1.06 -8.58
CA GLY A 34 10.78 0.37 -8.40
C GLY A 34 11.65 1.09 -7.36
N LEU A 35 11.84 0.48 -6.19
CA LEU A 35 12.49 1.09 -5.03
C LEU A 35 14.01 0.91 -5.01
N GLY A 36 14.56 0.09 -5.91
CA GLY A 36 15.97 -0.24 -5.98
C GLY A 36 16.47 -1.10 -4.82
N ILE A 37 15.59 -1.95 -4.26
CA ILE A 37 15.93 -2.87 -3.15
C ILE A 37 16.29 -4.26 -3.73
N GLY A 38 17.33 -4.31 -4.58
CA GLY A 38 17.88 -5.54 -5.15
C GLY A 38 16.81 -6.50 -5.71
N GLU A 39 17.04 -7.81 -5.53
CA GLU A 39 16.16 -8.89 -6.00
C GLU A 39 14.71 -8.74 -5.55
N TYR A 40 14.48 -8.21 -4.35
CA TYR A 40 13.12 -7.94 -3.85
C TYR A 40 12.33 -7.00 -4.77
N SER A 41 12.97 -5.93 -5.28
CA SER A 41 12.29 -5.01 -6.21
C SER A 41 12.09 -5.63 -7.59
N GLU A 42 13.03 -6.46 -8.04
CA GLU A 42 12.94 -7.14 -9.32
C GLU A 42 11.79 -8.15 -9.31
N GLU A 43 11.71 -8.98 -8.28
CA GLU A 43 10.66 -9.97 -8.12
C GLU A 43 9.27 -9.33 -7.95
N SER A 44 9.17 -8.28 -7.13
CA SER A 44 7.90 -7.57 -6.97
C SER A 44 7.42 -6.89 -8.25
N HIS A 45 8.35 -6.39 -9.09
CA HIS A 45 8.03 -5.86 -10.41
C HIS A 45 7.56 -6.96 -11.35
N ARG A 46 8.30 -8.07 -11.42
CA ARG A 46 7.95 -9.23 -12.27
C ARG A 46 6.53 -9.73 -11.98
N ILE A 47 6.22 -9.99 -10.72
CA ILE A 47 4.89 -10.46 -10.29
C ILE A 47 3.79 -9.43 -10.65
N THR A 48 4.05 -8.14 -10.41
CA THR A 48 3.08 -7.10 -10.74
C THR A 48 2.84 -6.97 -12.24
N ALA A 49 3.89 -7.07 -13.04
CA ALA A 49 3.80 -7.01 -14.50
C ALA A 49 3.04 -8.22 -15.05
N GLU A 50 3.36 -9.42 -14.59
CA GLU A 50 2.67 -10.66 -14.98
C GLU A 50 1.17 -10.63 -14.61
N PHE A 51 0.85 -10.11 -13.42
CA PHE A 51 -0.54 -9.89 -13.01
C PHE A 51 -1.28 -8.96 -13.99
N ALA A 52 -0.66 -7.86 -14.38
CA ALA A 52 -1.24 -6.91 -15.34
C ALA A 52 -1.40 -7.53 -16.74
N ASP A 53 -0.34 -8.14 -17.25
CA ASP A 53 -0.31 -8.72 -18.59
C ASP A 53 -1.35 -9.82 -18.78
N THR A 54 -1.47 -10.73 -17.82
CA THR A 54 -2.44 -11.85 -17.86
C THR A 54 -3.89 -11.40 -17.84
N ARG A 55 -4.15 -10.18 -17.34
CA ARG A 55 -5.48 -9.58 -17.24
C ARG A 55 -5.74 -8.46 -18.26
N GLY A 56 -4.75 -8.14 -19.12
CA GLY A 56 -4.85 -7.07 -20.10
C GLY A 56 -5.00 -5.68 -19.49
N LEU A 57 -4.37 -5.46 -18.31
CA LEU A 57 -4.46 -4.21 -17.55
C LEU A 57 -3.28 -3.29 -17.85
N THR A 58 -3.49 -1.99 -17.72
CA THR A 58 -2.42 -0.99 -17.84
C THR A 58 -1.62 -0.90 -16.54
N LEU A 59 -0.30 -1.07 -16.64
CA LEU A 59 0.64 -0.86 -15.54
C LEU A 59 1.58 0.29 -15.85
N HIS A 60 1.51 1.37 -15.07
CA HIS A 60 2.52 2.42 -15.07
C HIS A 60 3.66 2.01 -14.13
N THR A 61 4.88 2.17 -14.59
CA THR A 61 6.07 1.87 -13.79
C THR A 61 6.94 3.12 -13.66
N VAL A 62 7.36 3.42 -12.43
CA VAL A 62 8.34 4.45 -12.13
C VAL A 62 9.52 3.79 -11.44
N ASP A 63 10.72 3.88 -12.01
CA ASP A 63 11.94 3.39 -11.36
C ASP A 63 12.72 4.54 -10.73
N LEU A 64 12.96 4.46 -9.42
CA LEU A 64 13.63 5.53 -8.68
C LEU A 64 15.06 5.79 -9.14
N ARG A 65 15.79 4.76 -9.56
CA ARG A 65 17.20 4.93 -10.00
C ARG A 65 17.27 5.65 -11.33
N THR A 66 16.47 5.20 -12.28
CA THR A 66 16.52 5.72 -13.65
C THR A 66 15.87 7.08 -13.78
N GLU A 67 14.76 7.31 -13.10
CA GLU A 67 13.98 8.55 -13.25
C GLU A 67 14.34 9.63 -12.22
N HIS A 68 14.86 9.22 -11.05
CA HIS A 68 15.13 10.15 -9.94
C HIS A 68 16.59 10.14 -9.46
N GLY A 69 17.42 9.24 -9.99
CA GLY A 69 18.85 9.16 -9.65
C GLY A 69 19.14 8.65 -8.24
N PHE A 70 18.19 8.01 -7.54
CA PHE A 70 18.40 7.42 -6.22
C PHE A 70 17.62 6.11 -6.02
N ASP A 71 17.99 5.35 -5.02
CA ASP A 71 17.24 4.21 -4.50
C ASP A 71 16.91 4.41 -3.00
N ILE A 72 16.00 3.62 -2.46
CA ILE A 72 15.61 3.75 -1.05
C ILE A 72 16.75 3.47 -0.09
N PRO A 73 17.60 2.43 -0.28
CA PRO A 73 18.79 2.22 0.56
C PRO A 73 19.72 3.42 0.61
N THR A 74 19.99 4.05 -0.52
CA THR A 74 20.87 5.23 -0.60
C THR A 74 20.20 6.46 0.01
N ALA A 75 18.93 6.72 -0.29
CA ALA A 75 18.18 7.84 0.28
C ALA A 75 18.06 7.75 1.81
N ALA A 76 17.85 6.56 2.37
CA ALA A 76 17.79 6.35 3.81
C ALA A 76 19.13 6.70 4.48
N ARG A 77 20.25 6.24 3.91
CA ARG A 77 21.61 6.57 4.41
C ARG A 77 21.89 8.07 4.33
N ALA A 78 21.63 8.68 3.18
CA ALA A 78 21.91 10.10 2.95
C ALA A 78 21.10 11.03 3.87
N THR A 79 19.84 10.67 4.14
CA THR A 79 18.94 11.48 5.00
C THR A 79 18.99 11.09 6.48
N ARG A 80 19.75 10.05 6.85
CA ARG A 80 19.77 9.45 8.20
C ARG A 80 18.39 9.06 8.72
N ARG A 81 17.48 8.70 7.82
CA ARG A 81 16.10 8.26 8.14
C ARG A 81 16.03 6.74 8.21
N VAL A 82 15.10 6.24 9.01
CA VAL A 82 14.69 4.83 8.93
C VAL A 82 14.21 4.54 7.50
N PRO A 83 14.66 3.44 6.86
CA PRO A 83 14.34 3.15 5.45
C PRO A 83 12.85 3.22 5.11
N CYS A 84 11.98 2.68 5.97
CA CYS A 84 10.53 2.75 5.80
C CYS A 84 10.00 4.20 5.76
N SER A 85 10.61 5.11 6.53
CA SER A 85 10.24 6.54 6.51
C SER A 85 10.63 7.21 5.19
N ALA A 86 11.84 6.94 4.69
CA ALA A 86 12.31 7.44 3.40
C ALA A 86 11.44 6.88 2.26
N CYS A 87 11.18 5.58 2.27
CA CYS A 87 10.32 4.89 1.32
C CYS A 87 8.90 5.49 1.29
N GLY A 88 8.26 5.62 2.46
CA GLY A 88 6.91 6.16 2.55
C GLY A 88 6.80 7.62 2.06
N LEU A 89 7.82 8.44 2.29
CA LEU A 89 7.85 9.82 1.78
C LEU A 89 7.97 9.83 0.25
N SER A 90 8.91 9.06 -0.31
CA SER A 90 9.13 8.96 -1.76
C SER A 90 7.89 8.42 -2.47
N LYS A 91 7.31 7.33 -1.97
CA LYS A 91 6.08 6.74 -2.53
C LYS A 91 4.94 7.75 -2.57
N ARG A 92 4.66 8.47 -1.46
CA ARG A 92 3.57 9.46 -1.42
C ARG A 92 3.75 10.55 -2.47
N HIS A 93 4.96 11.07 -2.61
CA HIS A 93 5.26 12.10 -3.60
C HIS A 93 5.02 11.60 -5.03
N ILE A 94 5.52 10.40 -5.36
CA ILE A 94 5.38 9.83 -6.70
C ILE A 94 3.94 9.47 -7.00
N PHE A 95 3.22 8.86 -6.06
CA PHE A 95 1.81 8.55 -6.23
C PHE A 95 0.99 9.79 -6.56
N ASP A 96 1.19 10.88 -5.83
CA ASP A 96 0.48 12.14 -6.07
C ASP A 96 0.82 12.74 -7.44
N ARG A 97 2.10 12.70 -7.81
CA ARG A 97 2.59 13.20 -9.10
C ARG A 97 2.00 12.39 -10.26
N GLU A 98 2.11 11.07 -10.23
CA GLU A 98 1.69 10.20 -11.34
C GLU A 98 0.17 10.14 -11.47
N THR A 99 -0.57 10.14 -10.36
CA THR A 99 -2.03 10.22 -10.41
C THR A 99 -2.48 11.45 -11.21
N ARG A 100 -1.87 12.61 -10.95
CA ARG A 100 -2.19 13.85 -11.68
C ARG A 100 -1.67 13.85 -13.10
N ARG A 101 -0.42 13.39 -13.31
CA ARG A 101 0.24 13.37 -14.62
C ARG A 101 -0.56 12.57 -15.65
N HIS A 102 -1.12 11.45 -15.21
CA HIS A 102 -1.91 10.56 -16.07
C HIS A 102 -3.41 10.85 -16.06
N GLY A 103 -3.85 11.89 -15.33
CA GLY A 103 -5.25 12.34 -15.30
C GLY A 103 -6.20 11.35 -14.63
N TYR A 104 -5.74 10.66 -13.57
CA TYR A 104 -6.60 9.84 -12.73
C TYR A 104 -7.32 10.68 -11.68
N ASP A 105 -8.58 10.34 -11.40
CA ASP A 105 -9.42 11.04 -10.43
C ASP A 105 -9.13 10.62 -8.98
N VAL A 106 -8.68 9.36 -8.83
CA VAL A 106 -8.54 8.71 -7.52
C VAL A 106 -7.28 7.86 -7.48
N LEU A 107 -6.54 7.95 -6.38
CA LEU A 107 -5.51 6.99 -5.99
C LEU A 107 -6.08 6.01 -4.97
N ALA A 108 -6.13 4.72 -5.29
CA ALA A 108 -6.50 3.65 -4.38
C ALA A 108 -5.26 2.96 -3.80
N THR A 109 -5.28 2.67 -2.51
CA THR A 109 -4.17 1.98 -1.81
C THR A 109 -4.67 0.76 -1.06
N GLY A 110 -3.87 -0.32 -1.06
CA GLY A 110 -4.19 -1.61 -0.45
C GLY A 110 -4.06 -1.66 1.08
N HIS A 111 -4.22 -0.52 1.79
CA HIS A 111 -4.25 -0.55 3.25
C HIS A 111 -5.52 -1.25 3.72
N ASN A 112 -5.35 -2.26 4.56
CA ASN A 112 -6.41 -3.11 5.10
C ASN A 112 -6.72 -2.78 6.57
N LEU A 113 -7.63 -3.54 7.19
CA LEU A 113 -8.02 -3.36 8.59
C LEU A 113 -6.84 -3.49 9.55
N ASP A 114 -5.94 -4.45 9.32
CA ASP A 114 -4.78 -4.69 10.18
C ASP A 114 -3.80 -3.51 10.16
N ASP A 115 -3.60 -2.91 8.98
CA ASP A 115 -2.76 -1.71 8.82
C ASP A 115 -3.36 -0.51 9.55
N GLU A 116 -4.63 -0.23 9.27
CA GLU A 116 -5.29 0.97 9.78
C GLU A 116 -5.53 0.89 11.29
N ALA A 117 -5.88 -0.27 11.82
CA ALA A 117 -6.00 -0.49 13.26
C ALA A 117 -4.65 -0.34 13.98
N ALA A 118 -3.55 -0.85 13.40
CA ALA A 118 -2.21 -0.67 13.96
C ALA A 118 -1.77 0.80 13.95
N VAL A 119 -2.08 1.53 12.87
CA VAL A 119 -1.81 2.98 12.79
C VAL A 119 -2.65 3.73 13.83
N LEU A 120 -3.94 3.41 13.97
CA LEU A 120 -4.83 4.00 14.96
C LEU A 120 -4.31 3.77 16.39
N LEU A 121 -3.94 2.53 16.71
CA LEU A 121 -3.38 2.19 18.02
C LEU A 121 -2.10 2.97 18.29
N GLY A 122 -1.17 3.00 17.34
CA GLY A 122 0.08 3.72 17.48
C GLY A 122 -0.11 5.23 17.66
N ASN A 123 -1.05 5.85 16.98
CA ASN A 123 -1.38 7.26 17.12
C ASN A 123 -2.10 7.54 18.45
N THR A 124 -2.98 6.66 18.88
CA THR A 124 -3.67 6.75 20.18
C THR A 124 -2.71 6.66 21.34
N ILE A 125 -1.77 5.70 21.33
CA ILE A 125 -0.76 5.54 22.38
C ILE A 125 0.12 6.79 22.53
N ARG A 126 0.44 7.46 21.39
CA ARG A 126 1.22 8.71 21.38
C ARG A 126 0.36 9.95 21.61
N TRP A 127 -0.96 9.81 21.64
CA TRP A 127 -1.92 10.91 21.64
C TRP A 127 -1.66 11.94 20.51
N ASP A 128 -1.38 11.42 19.31
CA ASP A 128 -1.04 12.24 18.14
C ASP A 128 -2.31 12.71 17.43
N VAL A 129 -2.89 13.80 17.95
CA VAL A 129 -4.19 14.33 17.53
C VAL A 129 -4.18 14.72 16.03
N ASP A 130 -3.06 15.23 15.53
CA ASP A 130 -2.94 15.63 14.12
C ASP A 130 -3.02 14.44 13.18
N TYR A 131 -2.43 13.30 13.54
CA TYR A 131 -2.53 12.07 12.75
C TYR A 131 -3.89 11.39 12.94
N LEU A 132 -4.43 11.36 14.14
CA LEU A 132 -5.76 10.81 14.42
C LEU A 132 -6.84 11.52 13.60
N SER A 133 -6.80 12.85 13.52
CA SER A 133 -7.77 13.64 12.76
C SER A 133 -7.73 13.42 11.23
N ARG A 134 -6.62 12.86 10.72
CA ARG A 134 -6.41 12.59 9.29
C ARG A 134 -6.60 11.12 8.92
N GLN A 135 -6.85 10.25 9.89
CA GLN A 135 -7.06 8.84 9.64
C GLN A 135 -8.47 8.60 9.12
N SER A 136 -8.60 8.56 7.80
CA SER A 136 -9.88 8.40 7.10
C SER A 136 -9.73 7.43 5.94
N PRO A 137 -10.78 6.65 5.62
CA PRO A 137 -10.81 5.79 4.43
C PRO A 137 -10.80 6.58 3.12
N VAL A 138 -11.28 7.82 3.16
CA VAL A 138 -11.30 8.74 2.03
C VAL A 138 -10.62 10.04 2.43
N LEU A 139 -9.55 10.37 1.74
CA LEU A 139 -8.90 11.66 1.83
C LEU A 139 -9.32 12.48 0.60
N PRO A 140 -10.08 13.55 0.78
CA PRO A 140 -10.53 14.37 -0.34
C PRO A 140 -9.37 15.04 -1.05
N GLU A 141 -9.58 15.40 -2.31
CA GLU A 141 -8.67 16.27 -3.04
C GLU A 141 -8.45 17.57 -2.27
N ARG A 142 -7.18 17.93 -2.08
CA ARG A 142 -6.81 19.11 -1.32
C ARG A 142 -5.47 19.68 -1.77
N HIS A 143 -5.42 20.99 -2.03
CA HIS A 143 -4.18 21.72 -2.35
C HIS A 143 -3.34 21.08 -3.47
N GLY A 144 -4.00 20.53 -4.49
CA GLY A 144 -3.34 19.86 -5.61
C GLY A 144 -2.88 18.41 -5.34
N PHE A 145 -3.25 17.84 -4.19
CA PHE A 145 -3.12 16.39 -3.95
C PHE A 145 -4.38 15.67 -4.42
N PRO A 146 -4.27 14.56 -5.16
CA PRO A 146 -5.43 13.82 -5.65
C PRO A 146 -6.23 13.21 -4.49
N ARG A 147 -7.51 12.92 -4.75
CA ARG A 147 -8.33 12.14 -3.83
C ARG A 147 -7.71 10.75 -3.63
N LYS A 148 -7.63 10.30 -2.38
CA LYS A 148 -7.11 8.96 -2.02
C LYS A 148 -8.18 8.16 -1.32
N VAL A 149 -8.21 6.87 -1.64
CA VAL A 149 -9.16 5.93 -1.03
C VAL A 149 -8.45 4.68 -0.54
N LYS A 150 -8.97 4.08 0.52
CA LYS A 150 -8.52 2.83 1.12
C LYS A 150 -9.70 1.86 1.17
N PRO A 151 -10.03 1.16 0.07
CA PRO A 151 -11.22 0.34 0.00
C PRO A 151 -11.22 -0.86 0.96
N LEU A 152 -10.03 -1.36 1.33
CA LEU A 152 -9.86 -2.59 2.12
C LEU A 152 -9.91 -2.39 3.65
N ILE A 153 -10.23 -1.22 4.15
CA ILE A 153 -10.14 -0.89 5.59
C ILE A 153 -11.00 -1.76 6.51
N ARG A 154 -11.95 -2.49 5.99
CA ARG A 154 -12.79 -3.44 6.74
C ARG A 154 -12.45 -4.89 6.49
N LEU A 155 -11.47 -5.15 5.65
CA LEU A 155 -11.00 -6.49 5.31
C LEU A 155 -9.64 -6.72 5.97
N THR A 156 -9.43 -7.93 6.49
CA THR A 156 -8.20 -8.33 7.17
C THR A 156 -7.13 -8.79 6.17
N GLU A 157 -5.87 -8.79 6.61
CA GLU A 157 -4.77 -9.41 5.84
C GLU A 157 -5.04 -10.86 5.48
N ARG A 158 -5.73 -11.61 6.37
CA ARG A 158 -6.10 -13.00 6.15
C ARG A 158 -7.11 -13.14 5.02
N GLU A 159 -8.08 -12.24 4.94
CA GLU A 159 -9.07 -12.24 3.86
C GLU A 159 -8.41 -11.89 2.52
N MET A 160 -7.43 -10.98 2.51
CA MET A 160 -6.66 -10.69 1.30
C MET A 160 -5.85 -11.88 0.83
N ALA A 161 -5.19 -12.61 1.74
CA ALA A 161 -4.48 -13.84 1.41
C ALA A 161 -5.45 -14.90 0.86
N ALA A 162 -6.61 -15.08 1.50
CA ALA A 162 -7.64 -16.01 1.02
C ALA A 162 -8.15 -15.62 -0.37
N TRP A 163 -8.38 -14.34 -0.63
CA TRP A 163 -8.76 -13.84 -1.96
C TRP A 163 -7.74 -14.23 -3.01
N CYS A 164 -6.45 -13.94 -2.75
CA CYS A 164 -5.37 -14.27 -3.68
C CYS A 164 -5.33 -15.77 -3.98
N VAL A 165 -5.45 -16.62 -2.96
CA VAL A 165 -5.45 -18.08 -3.14
C VAL A 165 -6.64 -18.55 -4.01
N VAL A 166 -7.84 -18.08 -3.71
CA VAL A 166 -9.06 -18.46 -4.45
C VAL A 166 -9.01 -17.96 -5.90
N ARG A 167 -8.40 -16.83 -6.15
CA ARG A 167 -8.29 -16.20 -7.47
C ARG A 167 -7.04 -16.64 -8.25
N GLY A 168 -6.16 -17.45 -7.65
CA GLY A 168 -4.89 -17.86 -8.28
C GLY A 168 -3.97 -16.68 -8.55
N ILE A 169 -3.91 -15.72 -7.63
CA ILE A 169 -3.06 -14.52 -7.71
C ILE A 169 -1.74 -14.81 -7.01
N ASP A 170 -0.66 -14.87 -7.75
CA ASP A 170 0.69 -14.92 -7.19
C ASP A 170 1.08 -13.55 -6.64
N TYR A 171 1.77 -13.53 -5.50
CA TYR A 171 2.23 -12.32 -4.83
C TYR A 171 3.57 -12.54 -4.11
N VAL A 172 4.30 -11.47 -3.85
CA VAL A 172 5.54 -11.52 -3.07
C VAL A 172 5.22 -11.92 -1.64
N VAL A 173 5.73 -13.08 -1.22
CA VAL A 173 5.55 -13.61 0.15
C VAL A 173 6.61 -13.06 1.10
N GLU A 174 7.81 -12.81 0.58
CA GLU A 174 8.94 -12.32 1.37
C GLU A 174 8.70 -10.89 1.85
N GLU A 175 9.03 -10.65 3.12
CA GLU A 175 9.01 -9.30 3.66
C GLU A 175 10.12 -8.45 3.07
N CYS A 176 9.84 -7.15 2.90
CA CYS A 176 10.84 -6.20 2.45
C CYS A 176 12.07 -6.23 3.40
N PRO A 177 13.29 -6.51 2.90
CA PRO A 177 14.48 -6.60 3.76
C PRO A 177 14.83 -5.29 4.48
N MET A 178 14.23 -4.17 4.04
CA MET A 178 14.39 -2.86 4.68
C MET A 178 13.34 -2.59 5.78
N ALA A 179 12.39 -3.51 6.03
CA ALA A 179 11.32 -3.35 7.02
C ALA A 179 11.75 -3.69 8.46
N ILE A 180 13.01 -4.07 8.68
CA ILE A 180 13.56 -4.40 9.99
C ILE A 180 13.35 -3.24 10.97
N GLY A 181 12.74 -3.54 12.15
CA GLY A 181 12.44 -2.54 13.17
C GLY A 181 11.18 -1.70 12.90
N ASN A 182 10.31 -2.14 12.02
CA ASN A 182 9.02 -1.50 11.79
C ASN A 182 8.13 -1.62 13.05
N ARG A 183 7.86 -0.48 13.69
CA ARG A 183 7.02 -0.41 14.90
C ARG A 183 5.57 -0.89 14.67
N HIS A 184 5.08 -0.78 13.45
CA HIS A 184 3.70 -1.20 13.13
C HIS A 184 3.53 -2.71 13.17
N ALA A 185 4.58 -3.50 12.93
CA ALA A 185 4.53 -4.96 13.02
C ALA A 185 4.13 -5.43 14.43
N GLY A 186 4.81 -4.94 15.47
CA GLY A 186 4.47 -5.30 16.84
C GLY A 186 3.07 -4.84 17.31
N LEU A 187 2.57 -3.72 16.76
CA LEU A 187 1.20 -3.26 17.02
C LEU A 187 0.16 -4.17 16.33
N LYS A 188 0.44 -4.64 15.11
CA LYS A 188 -0.39 -5.64 14.43
C LYS A 188 -0.44 -6.95 15.22
N GLU A 189 0.70 -7.46 15.67
CA GLU A 189 0.78 -8.69 16.49
C GLU A 189 -0.06 -8.55 17.77
N THR A 190 0.04 -7.42 18.44
CA THR A 190 -0.74 -7.14 19.65
C THR A 190 -2.25 -7.16 19.38
N LEU A 191 -2.68 -6.48 18.32
CA LEU A 191 -4.10 -6.47 17.92
C LEU A 191 -4.57 -7.85 17.45
N ASN A 192 -3.74 -8.61 16.76
CA ASN A 192 -4.05 -9.98 16.37
C ASN A 192 -4.27 -10.88 17.59
N ALA A 193 -3.38 -10.81 18.58
CA ALA A 193 -3.52 -11.57 19.82
C ALA A 193 -4.78 -11.18 20.63
N MET A 194 -5.20 -9.92 20.58
CA MET A 194 -6.47 -9.49 21.18
C MET A 194 -7.67 -10.04 20.38
N ASP A 195 -7.62 -9.98 19.08
CA ASP A 195 -8.69 -10.43 18.18
C ASP A 195 -8.87 -11.97 18.23
N GLU A 196 -7.79 -12.73 18.41
CA GLU A 196 -7.84 -14.18 18.63
C GLU A 196 -8.58 -14.55 19.92
N ARG A 197 -8.40 -13.75 20.99
CA ARG A 197 -9.09 -13.97 22.27
C ARG A 197 -10.55 -13.50 22.25
N SER A 198 -10.82 -12.46 21.50
CA SER A 198 -12.15 -11.87 21.34
C SER A 198 -12.37 -11.46 19.90
N PRO A 199 -12.93 -12.36 19.05
CA PRO A 199 -13.15 -12.11 17.62
C PRO A 199 -13.97 -10.84 17.39
N GLY A 200 -13.53 -10.02 16.44
CA GLY A 200 -14.13 -8.75 16.12
C GLY A 200 -13.57 -7.55 16.89
N THR A 201 -12.61 -7.76 17.79
CA THR A 201 -11.96 -6.68 18.55
C THR A 201 -11.30 -5.66 17.64
N LYS A 202 -10.56 -6.08 16.60
CA LYS A 202 -9.95 -5.16 15.63
C LYS A 202 -10.96 -4.31 14.89
N ALA A 203 -12.03 -4.94 14.40
CA ALA A 203 -13.08 -4.25 13.66
C ALA A 203 -13.88 -3.28 14.52
N SER A 204 -14.04 -3.58 15.81
CA SER A 204 -14.70 -2.70 16.78
C SER A 204 -13.81 -1.55 17.23
N PHE A 205 -12.49 -1.77 17.26
CA PHE A 205 -11.52 -0.76 17.63
C PHE A 205 -11.35 0.29 16.53
N TYR A 206 -11.34 -0.14 15.26
CA TYR A 206 -11.24 0.75 14.11
C TYR A 206 -12.60 1.29 13.67
#